data_a5085a1e87b3be1fcf30d11e4721d2f7
#
_entry.id   a5085a1e87b3be1fcf30d11e4721d2f7
#
_cell.length_a   1.000
_cell.length_b   1.000
_cell.length_c   1.000
_cell.angle_alpha   90.00
_cell.angle_beta   90.00
_cell.angle_gamma   90.00
#
_symmetry.space_group_name_H-M   'P 1'
#
loop_
_entity.id
_entity.type
_entity.pdbx_description
1 polymer ?
#
loop_
_entity_poly.entity_id
_entity_poly.type
_entity_poly.pdbx_seq_one_letter_code
_entity_poly.pdbx_strand_id
1 'polypeptide(L)'
;MRLLTVSLIAASLLLAGCANDDASTITVSAASSLTDAFTEIGAAFEEQNPGTSIRFNFAGSSRLAEQINSGAPVDVFAAASTAAMQRAVDSGSVETPRAFATNSLAIAVPLQNPADISDLTDLADPAVTLVVCDSPVPCGAAAWELFAKNNLAIKPASLEPDVRAVLTKVVVDEADAGIVYRTDLNAVVGEVKGIQIRDEVNVINEYPITVTTDAKPDARSFVEFVTGNDGQRILQSWGFGRP
;
A
#
# COMPACT_ATOMS: atom_id res chain seq x y z
N MET A 1 36.15 -16.26 79.28
CA MET A 1 36.49 -16.37 77.87
C MET A 1 35.23 -16.82 77.10
N ARG A 2 34.53 -15.88 76.50
CA ARG A 2 33.27 -16.16 75.70
C ARG A 2 33.61 -15.97 74.25
N LEU A 3 33.55 -17.04 73.47
CA LEU A 3 33.69 -17.01 72.01
C LEU A 3 32.37 -16.54 71.39
N LEU A 4 32.40 -15.47 70.64
CA LEU A 4 31.33 -14.99 69.76
C LEU A 4 31.52 -15.65 68.41
N THR A 5 30.57 -16.49 68.00
CA THR A 5 30.45 -17.02 66.64
C THR A 5 29.65 -16.01 65.78
N VAL A 6 30.29 -15.46 64.77
CA VAL A 6 29.70 -14.58 63.75
C VAL A 6 29.19 -15.47 62.61
N SER A 7 27.85 -15.59 62.47
CA SER A 7 27.21 -16.25 61.34
C SER A 7 27.13 -15.29 60.14
N LEU A 8 27.82 -15.64 59.07
CA LEU A 8 27.79 -14.92 57.78
C LEU A 8 26.60 -15.45 56.96
N ILE A 9 25.54 -14.63 56.84
CA ILE A 9 24.39 -14.93 55.98
C ILE A 9 24.77 -14.40 54.57
N ALA A 10 25.02 -15.32 53.61
CA ALA A 10 25.19 -15.00 52.22
C ALA A 10 23.82 -14.75 51.56
N ALA A 11 23.51 -13.49 51.32
CA ALA A 11 22.32 -13.10 50.53
C ALA A 11 22.60 -13.30 49.03
N SER A 12 22.08 -14.37 48.47
CA SER A 12 22.09 -14.60 47.00
C SER A 12 21.08 -13.66 46.37
N LEU A 13 21.55 -12.55 45.76
CA LEU A 13 20.74 -11.74 44.84
C LEU A 13 20.52 -12.54 43.57
N LEU A 14 19.30 -13.03 43.38
CA LEU A 14 18.78 -13.47 42.08
C LEU A 14 18.58 -12.19 41.23
N LEU A 15 19.54 -11.89 40.35
CA LEU A 15 19.27 -10.98 39.21
C LEU A 15 18.28 -11.70 38.28
N ALA A 16 16.98 -11.42 38.44
CA ALA A 16 16.04 -11.63 37.40
C ALA A 16 16.37 -10.63 36.29
N GLY A 17 17.13 -11.07 35.29
CA GLY A 17 17.33 -10.35 34.06
C GLY A 17 15.95 -10.21 33.40
N CYS A 18 15.36 -8.99 33.43
CA CYS A 18 14.35 -8.61 32.48
C CYS A 18 15.02 -8.72 31.09
N ALA A 19 14.76 -9.80 30.37
CA ALA A 19 14.92 -9.79 28.94
C ALA A 19 13.98 -8.66 28.45
N ASN A 20 14.52 -7.51 28.11
CA ASN A 20 13.83 -6.62 27.23
C ASN A 20 13.73 -7.39 25.91
N ASP A 21 12.57 -7.99 25.66
CA ASP A 21 12.16 -8.28 24.31
C ASP A 21 11.99 -6.91 23.65
N ASP A 22 13.08 -6.39 23.08
CA ASP A 22 13.02 -5.23 22.21
C ASP A 22 12.17 -5.64 21.02
N ALA A 23 10.89 -5.22 21.06
CA ALA A 23 9.94 -5.51 20.01
C ALA A 23 10.53 -5.09 18.67
N SER A 24 10.76 -6.05 17.79
CA SER A 24 11.29 -5.77 16.44
C SER A 24 10.25 -4.98 15.67
N THR A 25 10.58 -3.77 15.20
CA THR A 25 9.69 -2.98 14.35
C THR A 25 10.13 -3.11 12.89
N ILE A 26 9.27 -3.66 12.05
CA ILE A 26 9.46 -3.72 10.59
C ILE A 26 8.78 -2.48 9.99
N THR A 27 9.54 -1.69 9.24
CA THR A 27 9.02 -0.51 8.54
C THR A 27 8.68 -0.88 7.10
N VAL A 28 7.41 -0.75 6.73
CA VAL A 28 6.87 -1.13 5.42
C VAL A 28 6.44 0.13 4.66
N SER A 29 7.10 0.42 3.54
CA SER A 29 6.63 1.42 2.57
C SER A 29 5.74 0.73 1.53
N ALA A 30 4.47 1.09 1.48
CA ALA A 30 3.49 0.46 0.62
C ALA A 30 2.66 1.49 -0.16
N ALA A 31 2.27 1.13 -1.39
CA ALA A 31 1.39 1.96 -2.21
C ALA A 31 0.11 2.34 -1.44
N SER A 32 -0.38 3.58 -1.62
CA SER A 32 -1.59 4.08 -0.94
C SER A 32 -2.83 3.22 -1.17
N SER A 33 -2.94 2.56 -2.33
CA SER A 33 -4.02 1.59 -2.63
C SER A 33 -3.98 0.31 -1.79
N LEU A 34 -2.87 0.05 -1.08
CA LEU A 34 -2.71 -1.11 -0.19
C LEU A 34 -3.10 -0.80 1.26
N THR A 35 -3.45 0.45 1.59
CA THR A 35 -3.61 0.92 2.98
C THR A 35 -4.47 -0.03 3.82
N ASP A 36 -5.69 -0.33 3.40
CA ASP A 36 -6.63 -1.10 4.22
C ASP A 36 -6.24 -2.58 4.29
N ALA A 37 -5.92 -3.18 3.14
CA ALA A 37 -5.50 -4.58 3.08
C ALA A 37 -4.20 -4.82 3.87
N PHE A 38 -3.22 -3.92 3.77
CA PHE A 38 -1.95 -4.05 4.49
C PHE A 38 -2.10 -3.75 5.98
N THR A 39 -3.01 -2.86 6.37
CA THR A 39 -3.34 -2.66 7.80
C THR A 39 -3.89 -3.94 8.42
N GLU A 40 -4.81 -4.64 7.73
CA GLU A 40 -5.33 -5.93 8.17
C GLU A 40 -4.25 -7.03 8.14
N ILE A 41 -3.42 -7.09 7.09
CA ILE A 41 -2.29 -8.02 7.00
C ILE A 41 -1.29 -7.77 8.14
N GLY A 42 -0.97 -6.50 8.44
CA GLY A 42 -0.06 -6.15 9.53
C GLY A 42 -0.58 -6.65 10.88
N ALA A 43 -1.86 -6.40 11.18
CA ALA A 43 -2.49 -6.88 12.41
C ALA A 43 -2.47 -8.41 12.50
N ALA A 44 -2.80 -9.11 11.41
CA ALA A 44 -2.77 -10.57 11.38
C ALA A 44 -1.35 -11.15 11.50
N PHE A 45 -0.34 -10.46 10.95
CA PHE A 45 1.06 -10.83 11.10
C PHE A 45 1.54 -10.65 12.55
N GLU A 46 1.23 -9.52 13.18
CA GLU A 46 1.60 -9.23 14.58
C GLU A 46 0.98 -10.22 15.55
N GLU A 47 -0.28 -10.65 15.31
CA GLU A 47 -0.94 -11.68 16.12
C GLU A 47 -0.20 -13.02 16.06
N GLN A 48 0.35 -13.39 14.90
CA GLN A 48 1.09 -14.64 14.71
C GLN A 48 2.57 -14.52 15.11
N ASN A 49 3.09 -13.30 15.28
CA ASN A 49 4.49 -13.03 15.60
C ASN A 49 4.62 -12.10 16.82
N PRO A 50 4.30 -12.60 18.03
CA PRO A 50 4.41 -11.81 19.27
C PRO A 50 5.83 -11.21 19.43
N GLY A 51 5.91 -9.93 19.77
CA GLY A 51 7.18 -9.20 19.88
C GLY A 51 7.63 -8.51 18.59
N THR A 52 6.89 -8.66 17.49
CA THR A 52 7.11 -7.90 16.24
C THR A 52 5.99 -6.89 16.03
N SER A 53 6.33 -5.68 15.59
CA SER A 53 5.36 -4.65 15.20
C SER A 53 5.61 -4.17 13.78
N ILE A 54 4.54 -3.80 13.07
CA ILE A 54 4.61 -3.28 11.70
C ILE A 54 4.31 -1.78 11.71
N ARG A 55 5.21 -1.01 11.12
CA ARG A 55 4.99 0.42 10.90
C ARG A 55 4.84 0.69 9.40
N PHE A 56 3.70 1.19 9.01
CA PHE A 56 3.44 1.52 7.62
C PHE A 56 3.75 2.97 7.28
N ASN A 57 4.23 3.18 6.03
CA ASN A 57 4.31 4.46 5.35
C ASN A 57 3.59 4.30 4.00
N PHE A 58 2.38 4.84 3.90
CA PHE A 58 1.57 4.76 2.68
C PHE A 58 1.67 6.04 1.86
N ALA A 59 2.02 5.90 0.58
CA ALA A 59 2.10 7.00 -0.38
C ALA A 59 2.08 6.48 -1.83
N GLY A 60 2.17 7.39 -2.82
CA GLY A 60 2.41 7.01 -4.21
C GLY A 60 3.73 6.26 -4.36
N SER A 61 3.71 5.11 -5.06
CA SER A 61 4.89 4.21 -5.14
C SER A 61 6.13 4.87 -5.71
N SER A 62 5.99 5.84 -6.62
CA SER A 62 7.12 6.59 -7.18
C SER A 62 7.84 7.41 -6.10
N ARG A 63 7.07 8.07 -5.22
CA ARG A 63 7.61 8.83 -4.09
C ARG A 63 8.28 7.91 -3.06
N LEU A 64 7.69 6.74 -2.80
CA LEU A 64 8.28 5.75 -1.90
C LEU A 64 9.61 5.23 -2.43
N ALA A 65 9.70 4.92 -3.73
CA ALA A 65 10.96 4.53 -4.37
C ALA A 65 12.03 5.62 -4.24
N GLU A 66 11.68 6.89 -4.43
CA GLU A 66 12.60 8.02 -4.25
C GLU A 66 13.09 8.15 -2.80
N GLN A 67 12.21 7.95 -1.81
CA GLN A 67 12.58 7.95 -0.39
C GLN A 67 13.57 6.82 -0.08
N ILE A 68 13.30 5.60 -0.56
CA ILE A 68 14.17 4.43 -0.39
C ILE A 68 15.53 4.68 -1.04
N ASN A 69 15.55 5.17 -2.28
CA ASN A 69 16.78 5.49 -2.99
C ASN A 69 17.60 6.62 -2.33
N SER A 70 16.92 7.46 -1.54
CA SER A 70 17.55 8.51 -0.72
C SER A 70 17.98 8.04 0.67
N GLY A 71 17.90 6.73 0.97
CA GLY A 71 18.36 6.14 2.22
C GLY A 71 17.34 6.20 3.36
N ALA A 72 16.04 6.31 3.06
CA ALA A 72 15.01 6.19 4.11
C ALA A 72 15.09 4.80 4.79
N PRO A 73 14.97 4.72 6.13
CA PRO A 73 15.07 3.46 6.86
C PRO A 73 13.79 2.65 6.69
N VAL A 74 13.72 1.89 5.62
CA VAL A 74 12.59 1.04 5.21
C VAL A 74 13.08 -0.39 5.10
N ASP A 75 12.29 -1.34 5.60
CA ASP A 75 12.60 -2.77 5.55
C ASP A 75 11.93 -3.48 4.37
N VAL A 76 10.67 -3.08 4.04
CA VAL A 76 9.87 -3.69 2.97
C VAL A 76 9.32 -2.63 2.03
N PHE A 77 9.37 -2.87 0.73
CA PHE A 77 8.74 -2.05 -0.29
C PHE A 77 7.69 -2.85 -1.07
N ALA A 78 6.44 -2.36 -1.09
CA ALA A 78 5.33 -2.92 -1.86
C ALA A 78 4.77 -1.82 -2.80
N ALA A 79 4.97 -1.99 -4.09
CA ALA A 79 4.60 -1.01 -5.11
C ALA A 79 3.33 -1.39 -5.87
N ALA A 80 2.62 -0.40 -6.43
CA ALA A 80 1.43 -0.59 -7.25
C ALA A 80 1.77 -0.71 -8.76
N SER A 81 3.04 -0.79 -9.13
CA SER A 81 3.47 -1.11 -10.49
C SER A 81 4.91 -1.61 -10.52
N THR A 82 5.19 -2.43 -11.54
CA THR A 82 6.56 -2.90 -11.84
C THR A 82 7.50 -1.74 -12.17
N ALA A 83 7.02 -0.69 -12.86
CA ALA A 83 7.84 0.47 -13.22
C ALA A 83 8.28 1.28 -11.98
N ALA A 84 7.43 1.43 -10.96
CA ALA A 84 7.81 2.10 -9.72
C ALA A 84 8.82 1.25 -8.93
N MET A 85 8.65 -0.06 -8.87
CA MET A 85 9.59 -0.98 -8.25
C MET A 85 10.95 -0.98 -8.95
N GLN A 86 10.95 -0.94 -10.28
CA GLN A 86 12.18 -0.97 -11.09
C GLN A 86 13.12 0.20 -10.76
N ARG A 87 12.59 1.38 -10.39
CA ARG A 87 13.41 2.51 -9.94
C ARG A 87 14.25 2.19 -8.69
N ALA A 88 13.71 1.40 -7.77
CA ALA A 88 14.44 0.97 -6.58
C ALA A 88 15.41 -0.19 -6.91
N VAL A 89 15.05 -1.06 -7.85
CA VAL A 89 15.94 -2.13 -8.36
C VAL A 89 17.14 -1.53 -9.07
N ASP A 90 16.93 -0.56 -9.97
CA ASP A 90 17.99 0.08 -10.76
C ASP A 90 19.01 0.83 -9.89
N SER A 91 18.57 1.34 -8.74
CA SER A 91 19.44 1.99 -7.76
C SER A 91 20.16 1.01 -6.83
N GLY A 92 19.83 -0.29 -6.88
CA GLY A 92 20.37 -1.30 -5.98
C GLY A 92 19.86 -1.19 -4.53
N SER A 93 18.76 -0.45 -4.30
CA SER A 93 18.20 -0.21 -2.96
C SER A 93 17.33 -1.34 -2.44
N VAL A 94 16.91 -2.26 -3.29
CA VAL A 94 16.05 -3.39 -2.95
C VAL A 94 16.59 -4.69 -3.55
N GLU A 95 16.14 -5.81 -2.98
CA GLU A 95 16.43 -7.14 -3.53
C GLU A 95 15.49 -7.48 -4.70
N THR A 96 15.61 -8.70 -5.23
CA THR A 96 14.76 -9.17 -6.33
C THR A 96 13.28 -9.17 -5.91
N PRO A 97 12.43 -8.37 -6.57
CA PRO A 97 11.01 -8.33 -6.25
C PRO A 97 10.25 -9.54 -6.81
N ARG A 98 9.10 -9.82 -6.19
CA ARG A 98 8.13 -10.79 -6.71
C ARG A 98 6.74 -10.17 -6.77
N ALA A 99 5.97 -10.52 -7.79
CA ALA A 99 4.56 -10.15 -7.87
C ALA A 99 3.77 -10.83 -6.75
N PHE A 100 2.83 -10.11 -6.13
CA PHE A 100 1.99 -10.64 -5.05
C PHE A 100 0.50 -10.36 -5.24
N ALA A 101 0.14 -9.40 -6.08
CA ALA A 101 -1.24 -9.04 -6.37
C ALA A 101 -1.36 -8.38 -7.75
N THR A 102 -2.59 -8.31 -8.24
CA THR A 102 -2.98 -7.47 -9.38
C THR A 102 -4.16 -6.59 -9.00
N ASN A 103 -4.33 -5.47 -9.73
CA ASN A 103 -5.47 -4.59 -9.57
C ASN A 103 -5.86 -3.97 -10.91
N SER A 104 -7.09 -3.52 -11.06
CA SER A 104 -7.57 -2.85 -12.25
C SER A 104 -8.28 -1.55 -11.90
N LEU A 105 -8.43 -0.67 -12.89
CA LEU A 105 -9.02 0.65 -12.68
C LEU A 105 -10.55 0.59 -12.62
N ALA A 106 -11.12 1.57 -11.93
CA ALA A 106 -12.55 1.88 -11.88
C ALA A 106 -12.75 3.39 -11.85
N ILE A 107 -13.96 3.84 -12.10
CA ILE A 107 -14.34 5.24 -11.95
C ILE A 107 -15.08 5.37 -10.61
N ALA A 108 -14.61 6.26 -9.75
CA ALA A 108 -15.34 6.70 -8.57
C ALA A 108 -16.11 7.98 -8.90
N VAL A 109 -17.39 8.05 -8.51
CA VAL A 109 -18.22 9.26 -8.62
C VAL A 109 -18.91 9.51 -7.27
N PRO A 110 -19.29 10.75 -6.93
CA PRO A 110 -20.15 11.01 -5.78
C PRO A 110 -21.38 10.13 -5.77
N LEU A 111 -21.95 9.82 -4.59
CA LEU A 111 -23.10 8.92 -4.48
C LEU A 111 -24.28 9.32 -5.39
N GLN A 112 -24.54 10.62 -5.50
CA GLN A 112 -25.64 11.17 -6.30
C GLN A 112 -25.31 11.21 -7.79
N ASN A 113 -24.01 11.06 -8.15
CA ASN A 113 -23.52 11.12 -9.53
C ASN A 113 -24.11 12.31 -10.34
N PRO A 114 -23.89 13.56 -9.91
CA PRO A 114 -24.56 14.71 -10.50
C PRO A 114 -24.20 14.95 -11.97
N ALA A 115 -23.04 14.46 -12.43
CA ALA A 115 -22.61 14.53 -13.83
C ALA A 115 -23.14 13.38 -14.70
N ASP A 116 -24.00 12.49 -14.16
CA ASP A 116 -24.63 11.34 -14.84
C ASP A 116 -23.63 10.43 -15.60
N ILE A 117 -22.44 10.23 -14.99
CA ILE A 117 -21.39 9.40 -15.57
C ILE A 117 -21.80 7.94 -15.50
N SER A 118 -21.74 7.24 -16.61
CA SER A 118 -22.14 5.83 -16.78
C SER A 118 -21.03 4.93 -17.29
N ASP A 119 -20.09 5.49 -18.04
CA ASP A 119 -18.94 4.75 -18.57
C ASP A 119 -17.70 5.65 -18.75
N LEU A 120 -16.63 5.04 -19.28
CA LEU A 120 -15.33 5.70 -19.48
C LEU A 120 -15.41 6.86 -20.50
N THR A 121 -16.31 6.81 -21.48
CA THR A 121 -16.41 7.83 -22.55
C THR A 121 -16.99 9.13 -22.05
N ASP A 122 -17.81 9.10 -21.00
CA ASP A 122 -18.42 10.28 -20.39
C ASP A 122 -17.34 11.20 -19.75
N LEU A 123 -16.18 10.62 -19.36
CA LEU A 123 -15.08 11.38 -18.81
C LEU A 123 -14.40 12.34 -19.82
N ALA A 124 -14.71 12.20 -21.11
CA ALA A 124 -14.20 13.11 -22.15
C ALA A 124 -15.05 14.40 -22.27
N ASP A 125 -16.19 14.50 -21.59
CA ASP A 125 -16.99 15.73 -21.54
C ASP A 125 -16.19 16.81 -20.79
N PRO A 126 -15.93 17.98 -21.42
CA PRO A 126 -15.20 19.06 -20.77
C PRO A 126 -15.95 19.71 -19.58
N ALA A 127 -17.23 19.41 -19.39
CA ALA A 127 -18.00 19.83 -18.23
C ALA A 127 -17.72 18.99 -16.98
N VAL A 128 -17.15 17.77 -17.14
CA VAL A 128 -16.83 16.86 -16.03
C VAL A 128 -15.56 17.30 -15.33
N THR A 129 -15.64 17.55 -14.04
CA THR A 129 -14.49 17.80 -13.16
C THR A 129 -13.81 16.46 -12.84
N LEU A 130 -12.95 15.98 -13.73
CA LEU A 130 -12.22 14.73 -13.56
C LEU A 130 -10.91 14.96 -12.80
N VAL A 131 -10.63 14.11 -11.80
CA VAL A 131 -9.34 14.04 -11.12
C VAL A 131 -8.67 12.70 -11.35
N VAL A 132 -7.35 12.70 -11.56
CA VAL A 132 -6.53 11.50 -11.74
C VAL A 132 -5.22 11.67 -10.97
N CYS A 133 -4.46 10.58 -10.82
CA CYS A 133 -3.10 10.68 -10.30
C CYS A 133 -2.16 11.35 -11.32
N ASP A 134 -1.09 11.98 -10.83
CA ASP A 134 0.00 12.48 -11.67
C ASP A 134 0.69 11.34 -12.43
N SER A 135 1.16 11.63 -13.64
CA SER A 135 1.70 10.66 -14.59
C SER A 135 2.82 9.75 -14.06
N PRO A 136 3.77 10.22 -13.20
CA PRO A 136 4.80 9.34 -12.65
C PRO A 136 4.29 8.32 -11.62
N VAL A 137 3.07 8.53 -11.09
CA VAL A 137 2.48 7.64 -10.07
C VAL A 137 1.81 6.45 -10.75
N PRO A 138 1.83 5.22 -10.16
CA PRO A 138 1.24 4.03 -10.80
C PRO A 138 -0.20 4.20 -11.28
N CYS A 139 -1.07 4.80 -10.47
CA CYS A 139 -2.46 5.08 -10.85
C CYS A 139 -2.58 6.10 -11.99
N GLY A 140 -1.68 7.09 -12.05
CA GLY A 140 -1.61 8.06 -13.14
C GLY A 140 -1.14 7.41 -14.44
N ALA A 141 -0.02 6.68 -14.40
CA ALA A 141 0.47 5.94 -15.56
C ALA A 141 -0.61 5.02 -16.15
N ALA A 142 -1.31 4.27 -15.28
CA ALA A 142 -2.41 3.38 -15.68
C ALA A 142 -3.62 4.15 -16.25
N ALA A 143 -3.97 5.32 -15.68
CA ALA A 143 -5.05 6.15 -16.21
C ALA A 143 -4.72 6.69 -17.61
N TRP A 144 -3.50 7.18 -17.82
CA TRP A 144 -3.08 7.65 -19.13
C TRP A 144 -2.99 6.53 -20.17
N GLU A 145 -2.53 5.33 -19.77
CA GLU A 145 -2.57 4.15 -20.63
C GLU A 145 -4.01 3.76 -20.97
N LEU A 146 -4.93 3.77 -19.99
CA LEU A 146 -6.35 3.54 -20.19
C LEU A 146 -6.94 4.50 -21.22
N PHE A 147 -6.67 5.80 -21.09
CA PHE A 147 -7.17 6.81 -22.03
C PHE A 147 -6.61 6.61 -23.44
N ALA A 148 -5.31 6.36 -23.55
CA ALA A 148 -4.67 6.11 -24.85
C ALA A 148 -5.22 4.84 -25.53
N LYS A 149 -5.36 3.74 -24.78
CA LYS A 149 -5.93 2.46 -25.27
C LYS A 149 -7.36 2.62 -25.82
N ASN A 150 -8.11 3.54 -25.25
CA ASN A 150 -9.51 3.80 -25.63
C ASN A 150 -9.67 5.03 -26.55
N ASN A 151 -8.58 5.61 -27.04
CA ASN A 151 -8.57 6.80 -27.91
C ASN A 151 -9.33 8.00 -27.32
N LEU A 152 -9.23 8.20 -26.00
CA LEU A 152 -9.90 9.29 -25.29
C LEU A 152 -8.93 10.47 -25.10
N ALA A 153 -9.33 11.63 -25.57
CA ALA A 153 -8.62 12.89 -25.35
C ALA A 153 -9.15 13.55 -24.07
N ILE A 154 -8.57 13.19 -22.93
CA ILE A 154 -9.01 13.64 -21.61
C ILE A 154 -8.07 14.71 -21.09
N LYS A 155 -8.65 15.76 -20.47
CA LYS A 155 -7.93 16.79 -19.75
C LYS A 155 -8.41 16.85 -18.30
N PRO A 156 -7.72 16.19 -17.36
CA PRO A 156 -8.10 16.25 -15.95
C PRO A 156 -8.06 17.67 -15.39
N ALA A 157 -8.96 17.96 -14.45
CA ALA A 157 -8.99 19.23 -13.72
C ALA A 157 -7.83 19.34 -12.72
N SER A 158 -7.39 18.21 -12.15
CA SER A 158 -6.20 18.18 -11.28
C SER A 158 -5.51 16.82 -11.32
N LEU A 159 -4.22 16.84 -10.93
CA LEU A 159 -3.33 15.69 -10.84
C LEU A 159 -2.93 15.48 -9.40
N GLU A 160 -3.13 14.27 -8.86
CA GLU A 160 -2.95 13.97 -7.45
C GLU A 160 -1.69 13.11 -7.20
N PRO A 161 -1.08 13.23 -6.01
CA PRO A 161 0.16 12.52 -5.69
C PRO A 161 -0.03 11.02 -5.48
N ASP A 162 -1.25 10.56 -5.25
CA ASP A 162 -1.62 9.15 -5.08
C ASP A 162 -3.13 8.94 -5.23
N VAL A 163 -3.55 7.66 -5.26
CA VAL A 163 -4.94 7.30 -5.53
C VAL A 163 -5.90 7.66 -4.38
N ARG A 164 -5.40 7.71 -3.15
CA ARG A 164 -6.25 8.11 -2.00
C ARG A 164 -6.57 9.59 -2.03
N ALA A 165 -5.65 10.42 -2.53
CA ALA A 165 -5.92 11.83 -2.78
C ALA A 165 -6.98 12.03 -3.88
N VAL A 166 -6.96 11.22 -4.95
CA VAL A 166 -8.03 11.19 -5.96
C VAL A 166 -9.36 10.83 -5.32
N LEU A 167 -9.41 9.70 -4.58
CA LEU A 167 -10.63 9.20 -3.95
C LEU A 167 -11.22 10.22 -2.98
N THR A 168 -10.37 10.86 -2.16
CA THR A 168 -10.80 11.89 -1.21
C THR A 168 -11.54 13.04 -1.90
N LYS A 169 -11.06 13.52 -3.04
CA LYS A 169 -11.73 14.60 -3.78
C LYS A 169 -13.13 14.22 -4.27
N VAL A 170 -13.32 12.95 -4.63
CA VAL A 170 -14.64 12.44 -5.01
C VAL A 170 -15.55 12.33 -3.78
N VAL A 171 -15.03 11.81 -2.65
CA VAL A 171 -15.79 11.66 -1.38
C VAL A 171 -16.30 13.00 -0.85
N VAL A 172 -15.50 14.07 -1.00
CA VAL A 172 -15.87 15.42 -0.49
C VAL A 172 -16.56 16.29 -1.56
N ASP A 173 -17.02 15.71 -2.66
CA ASP A 173 -17.70 16.39 -3.77
C ASP A 173 -16.87 17.52 -4.44
N GLU A 174 -15.53 17.46 -4.37
CA GLU A 174 -14.63 18.37 -5.10
C GLU A 174 -14.39 17.93 -6.55
N ALA A 175 -14.81 16.73 -6.92
CA ALA A 175 -14.70 16.17 -8.27
C ALA A 175 -15.96 15.41 -8.63
N ASP A 176 -16.36 15.51 -9.91
CA ASP A 176 -17.48 14.71 -10.48
C ASP A 176 -17.06 13.26 -10.72
N ALA A 177 -15.77 13.03 -10.98
CA ALA A 177 -15.22 11.70 -11.18
C ALA A 177 -13.73 11.63 -10.79
N GLY A 178 -13.29 10.43 -10.42
CA GLY A 178 -11.89 10.08 -10.24
C GLY A 178 -11.56 8.71 -10.82
N ILE A 179 -10.38 8.56 -11.42
CA ILE A 179 -9.85 7.24 -11.77
C ILE A 179 -9.11 6.68 -10.57
N VAL A 180 -9.61 5.57 -10.05
CA VAL A 180 -9.11 4.86 -8.87
C VAL A 180 -8.93 3.37 -9.19
N TYR A 181 -8.43 2.58 -8.27
CA TYR A 181 -8.48 1.13 -8.41
C TYR A 181 -9.80 0.56 -7.89
N ARG A 182 -10.19 -0.63 -8.38
CA ARG A 182 -11.41 -1.33 -7.89
C ARG A 182 -11.37 -1.54 -6.37
N THR A 183 -10.21 -1.83 -5.83
CA THR A 183 -10.03 -2.06 -4.38
C THR A 183 -10.24 -0.81 -3.54
N ASP A 184 -9.95 0.39 -4.08
CA ASP A 184 -10.15 1.65 -3.37
C ASP A 184 -11.64 1.92 -3.08
N LEU A 185 -12.54 1.43 -3.93
CA LEU A 185 -13.99 1.55 -3.73
C LEU A 185 -14.46 0.78 -2.48
N ASN A 186 -13.77 -0.32 -2.13
CA ASN A 186 -14.10 -1.12 -0.95
C ASN A 186 -13.76 -0.39 0.37
N ALA A 187 -12.85 0.56 0.33
CA ALA A 187 -12.48 1.37 1.50
C ALA A 187 -13.51 2.45 1.85
N VAL A 188 -14.37 2.83 0.91
CA VAL A 188 -15.34 3.93 1.03
C VAL A 188 -16.75 3.50 0.64
N VAL A 189 -17.11 2.27 1.01
CA VAL A 189 -18.46 1.72 0.74
C VAL A 189 -19.53 2.63 1.35
N GLY A 190 -20.44 3.10 0.50
CA GLY A 190 -21.53 4.00 0.92
C GLY A 190 -21.16 5.50 0.89
N GLU A 191 -19.92 5.86 0.54
CA GLU A 191 -19.49 7.25 0.39
C GLU A 191 -19.40 7.69 -1.08
N VAL A 192 -19.11 6.73 -1.98
CA VAL A 192 -19.06 6.95 -3.42
C VAL A 192 -19.80 5.84 -4.17
N LYS A 193 -20.13 6.09 -5.43
CA LYS A 193 -20.59 5.09 -6.37
C LYS A 193 -19.44 4.68 -7.29
N GLY A 194 -19.15 3.38 -7.36
CA GLY A 194 -18.16 2.82 -8.28
C GLY A 194 -18.78 2.47 -9.63
N ILE A 195 -18.16 2.88 -10.73
CA ILE A 195 -18.51 2.50 -12.09
C ILE A 195 -17.38 1.61 -12.63
N GLN A 196 -17.74 0.39 -13.00
CA GLN A 196 -16.77 -0.60 -13.48
C GLN A 196 -16.36 -0.31 -14.91
N ILE A 197 -15.06 -0.35 -15.16
CA ILE A 197 -14.50 -0.33 -16.52
C ILE A 197 -14.40 -1.78 -17.00
N ARG A 198 -14.91 -2.06 -18.20
CA ARG A 198 -14.88 -3.41 -18.78
C ARG A 198 -13.46 -3.91 -18.93
N ASP A 199 -13.22 -5.18 -18.59
CA ASP A 199 -11.87 -5.76 -18.52
C ASP A 199 -11.12 -5.70 -19.87
N GLU A 200 -11.83 -5.82 -21.01
CA GLU A 200 -11.23 -5.79 -22.36
C GLU A 200 -10.56 -4.45 -22.69
N VAL A 201 -11.06 -3.37 -22.10
CA VAL A 201 -10.57 -2.01 -22.32
C VAL A 201 -9.77 -1.47 -21.13
N ASN A 202 -9.78 -2.18 -20.01
CA ASN A 202 -9.11 -1.78 -18.78
C ASN A 202 -7.58 -1.99 -18.82
N VAL A 203 -6.91 -1.48 -17.81
CA VAL A 203 -5.48 -1.68 -17.52
C VAL A 203 -5.36 -2.46 -16.22
N ILE A 204 -4.49 -3.45 -16.21
CA ILE A 204 -4.18 -4.26 -15.03
C ILE A 204 -2.79 -3.89 -14.54
N ASN A 205 -2.69 -3.47 -13.29
CA ASN A 205 -1.43 -3.23 -12.62
C ASN A 205 -1.00 -4.49 -11.86
N GLU A 206 0.26 -4.88 -12.02
CA GLU A 206 0.92 -5.87 -11.20
C GLU A 206 1.59 -5.19 -10.01
N TYR A 207 1.44 -5.77 -8.83
CA TYR A 207 1.95 -5.27 -7.56
C TYR A 207 3.13 -6.13 -7.10
N PRO A 208 4.36 -5.63 -7.21
CA PRO A 208 5.55 -6.29 -6.69
C PRO A 208 5.85 -5.90 -5.24
N ILE A 209 6.45 -6.85 -4.50
CA ILE A 209 6.94 -6.68 -3.13
C ILE A 209 8.35 -7.23 -2.99
N THR A 210 9.18 -6.59 -2.16
CA THR A 210 10.52 -7.07 -1.80
C THR A 210 11.00 -6.44 -0.49
N VAL A 211 12.13 -6.91 0.04
CA VAL A 211 12.86 -6.25 1.12
C VAL A 211 13.89 -5.29 0.54
N THR A 212 14.25 -4.26 1.31
CA THR A 212 15.40 -3.39 0.98
C THR A 212 16.72 -4.12 1.24
N THR A 213 17.82 -3.63 0.66
CA THR A 213 19.16 -4.23 0.86
C THR A 213 19.65 -4.12 2.31
N ASP A 214 19.18 -3.11 3.06
CA ASP A 214 19.51 -2.86 4.46
C ASP A 214 18.41 -3.31 5.44
N ALA A 215 17.45 -4.13 4.95
CA ALA A 215 16.32 -4.60 5.75
C ALA A 215 16.75 -5.43 6.96
N LYS A 216 15.98 -5.30 8.04
CA LYS A 216 16.12 -6.18 9.21
C LYS A 216 15.86 -7.64 8.83
N PRO A 217 16.48 -8.62 9.51
CA PRO A 217 16.30 -10.04 9.21
C PRO A 217 14.84 -10.50 9.17
N ASP A 218 14.01 -9.97 10.08
CA ASP A 218 12.59 -10.35 10.23
C ASP A 218 11.68 -9.82 9.10
N ALA A 219 12.16 -8.85 8.31
CA ALA A 219 11.38 -8.26 7.22
C ALA A 219 10.97 -9.29 6.15
N ARG A 220 11.79 -10.33 5.93
CA ARG A 220 11.47 -11.40 4.98
C ARG A 220 10.26 -12.21 5.39
N SER A 221 10.07 -12.43 6.69
CA SER A 221 8.92 -13.16 7.22
C SER A 221 7.61 -12.43 6.91
N PHE A 222 7.62 -11.09 6.98
CA PHE A 222 6.46 -10.29 6.57
C PHE A 222 6.17 -10.42 5.06
N VAL A 223 7.20 -10.38 4.21
CA VAL A 223 7.04 -10.60 2.76
C VAL A 223 6.50 -12.01 2.47
N GLU A 224 6.98 -13.03 3.18
CA GLU A 224 6.48 -14.41 3.08
C GLU A 224 5.02 -14.52 3.53
N PHE A 225 4.65 -13.83 4.62
CA PHE A 225 3.28 -13.78 5.09
C PHE A 225 2.34 -13.14 4.06
N VAL A 226 2.70 -11.98 3.49
CA VAL A 226 1.91 -11.28 2.44
C VAL A 226 1.67 -12.19 1.24
N THR A 227 2.68 -12.94 0.82
CA THR A 227 2.61 -13.82 -0.36
C THR A 227 2.11 -15.23 -0.02
N GLY A 228 1.99 -15.56 1.25
CA GLY A 228 1.45 -16.81 1.78
C GLY A 228 -0.09 -16.84 1.80
N ASN A 229 -0.64 -17.96 2.25
CA ASN A 229 -2.09 -18.19 2.21
C ASN A 229 -2.91 -17.14 2.97
N ASP A 230 -2.46 -16.70 4.14
CA ASP A 230 -3.19 -15.76 4.98
C ASP A 230 -3.19 -14.35 4.36
N GLY A 231 -2.03 -13.85 3.94
CA GLY A 231 -1.93 -12.58 3.25
C GLY A 231 -2.73 -12.56 1.94
N GLN A 232 -2.65 -13.64 1.15
CA GLN A 232 -3.41 -13.77 -0.09
C GLN A 232 -4.92 -13.82 0.14
N ARG A 233 -5.38 -14.45 1.21
CA ARG A 233 -6.80 -14.46 1.58
C ARG A 233 -7.30 -13.06 1.93
N ILE A 234 -6.52 -12.30 2.69
CA ILE A 234 -6.84 -10.91 3.04
C ILE A 234 -6.85 -10.03 1.78
N LEU A 235 -5.82 -10.12 0.91
CA LEU A 235 -5.79 -9.38 -0.35
C LEU A 235 -7.03 -9.64 -1.21
N GLN A 236 -7.43 -10.91 -1.34
CA GLN A 236 -8.62 -11.28 -2.11
C GLN A 236 -9.93 -10.76 -1.50
N SER A 237 -10.06 -10.71 -0.16
CA SER A 237 -11.24 -10.14 0.49
C SER A 237 -11.36 -8.63 0.24
N TRP A 238 -10.25 -7.94 0.01
CA TRP A 238 -10.21 -6.54 -0.40
C TRP A 238 -10.38 -6.33 -1.92
N GLY A 239 -10.48 -7.43 -2.71
CA GLY A 239 -10.74 -7.39 -4.16
C GLY A 239 -9.47 -7.36 -5.02
N PHE A 240 -8.29 -7.58 -4.47
CA PHE A 240 -7.08 -7.77 -5.26
C PHE A 240 -7.13 -9.10 -6.02
N GLY A 241 -6.66 -9.09 -7.28
CA GLY A 241 -6.41 -10.29 -8.07
C GLY A 241 -5.10 -10.95 -7.67
N ARG A 242 -4.95 -12.24 -8.03
CA ARG A 242 -3.66 -12.94 -7.95
C ARG A 242 -2.74 -12.50 -9.08
N PRO A 243 -1.40 -12.55 -8.89
CA PRO A 243 -0.43 -12.31 -9.94
C PRO A 243 -0.47 -13.36 -11.05
#